data_fa582e6d91585b788755a32b2c2e1e1d
#
_entry.id   fa582e6d91585b788755a32b2c2e1e1d
#
_cell.length_a   1.000
_cell.length_b   1.000
_cell.length_c   1.000
_cell.angle_alpha   90.00
_cell.angle_beta   90.00
_cell.angle_gamma   90.00
#
_symmetry.space_group_name_H-M   'P 1'
#
loop_
_entity.id
_entity.type
_entity.pdbx_description
1 polymer ?
#
loop_
_entity_poly.entity_id
_entity_poly.type
_entity_poly.pdbx_seq_one_letter_code
_entity_poly.pdbx_strand_id
1 'polypeptide(L)'
;GYYKLNSYFYAPKNDPKHNAKWRELYTEEELNTLIRPLAEAGNASKCRFVYALHTFMYNPVRFDGNYQADLKAVQDKLAQVIDAGVRQVAILADDAGNVGGNNYNKFLTDMTAWLAEMKKTYPDLKQTLPFCPQEYMYNGQAYYKNFPENVQVVMTGGRVWGEVNQNFTNTFTNNAGRGPYMW
;
A
#
# COMPACT_ATOMS: atom_id res chain seq x y z
N GLY A 1 -20.73 -1.45 -8.53
CA GLY A 1 -21.94 -1.60 -7.82
C GLY A 1 -22.82 -0.35 -7.76
N TYR A 2 -23.86 -0.39 -7.00
CA TYR A 2 -24.88 0.70 -6.86
C TYR A 2 -24.26 2.06 -6.51
N TYR A 3 -23.30 2.07 -5.57
CA TYR A 3 -22.63 3.30 -5.12
C TYR A 3 -21.41 3.67 -5.97
N LYS A 4 -21.17 3.00 -7.09
CA LYS A 4 -20.03 3.25 -8.00
C LYS A 4 -18.65 3.12 -7.32
N LEU A 5 -18.54 2.44 -6.18
CA LEU A 5 -17.25 2.10 -5.56
C LEU A 5 -16.51 1.13 -6.47
N ASN A 6 -15.22 1.40 -6.72
CA ASN A 6 -14.41 0.63 -7.66
C ASN A 6 -13.20 -0.05 -7.00
N SER A 7 -12.99 0.17 -5.72
CA SER A 7 -11.89 -0.43 -4.97
C SER A 7 -12.30 -0.69 -3.52
N TYR A 8 -11.81 -1.79 -2.96
CA TYR A 8 -11.91 -2.14 -1.54
C TYR A 8 -10.50 -2.40 -1.01
N PHE A 9 -10.06 -1.60 -0.05
CA PHE A 9 -8.76 -1.78 0.61
C PHE A 9 -8.90 -2.73 1.79
N TYR A 10 -8.22 -3.86 1.73
CA TYR A 10 -8.18 -4.85 2.79
C TYR A 10 -7.12 -4.46 3.82
N ALA A 11 -7.54 -3.96 4.97
CA ALA A 11 -6.69 -3.58 6.10
C ALA A 11 -7.40 -3.82 7.45
N PRO A 12 -7.90 -5.05 7.72
CA PRO A 12 -8.72 -5.30 8.91
C PRO A 12 -7.86 -5.35 10.17
N LYS A 13 -8.33 -4.71 11.24
CA LYS A 13 -7.64 -4.68 12.55
C LYS A 13 -7.51 -6.06 13.20
N ASN A 14 -8.37 -7.01 12.86
CA ASN A 14 -8.39 -8.38 13.40
C ASN A 14 -7.55 -9.39 12.61
N ASP A 15 -6.88 -8.97 11.54
CA ASP A 15 -5.91 -9.81 10.84
C ASP A 15 -4.48 -9.41 11.26
N PRO A 16 -3.83 -10.16 12.17
CA PRO A 16 -2.47 -9.80 12.62
C PRO A 16 -1.43 -9.94 11.51
N LYS A 17 -1.69 -10.76 10.48
CA LYS A 17 -0.74 -11.00 9.38
C LYS A 17 -0.71 -9.89 8.34
N HIS A 18 -1.67 -8.99 8.38
CA HIS A 18 -1.62 -7.75 7.61
C HIS A 18 -0.81 -6.64 8.31
N ASN A 19 -0.58 -6.73 9.63
CA ASN A 19 0.12 -5.70 10.40
C ASN A 19 1.18 -6.25 11.37
N ALA A 20 0.85 -6.58 12.63
CA ALA A 20 1.82 -6.94 13.66
C ALA A 20 2.70 -8.16 13.30
N LYS A 21 2.15 -9.10 12.55
CA LYS A 21 2.81 -10.33 12.08
C LYS A 21 3.00 -10.35 10.57
N TRP A 22 3.23 -9.21 9.96
CA TRP A 22 3.33 -9.10 8.51
C TRP A 22 4.45 -9.96 7.87
N ARG A 23 5.47 -10.36 8.65
CA ARG A 23 6.53 -11.28 8.20
C ARG A 23 6.07 -12.74 8.11
N GLU A 24 4.97 -13.10 8.78
CA GLU A 24 4.41 -14.48 8.72
C GLU A 24 3.52 -14.63 7.48
N LEU A 25 3.75 -15.66 6.68
CA LEU A 25 2.89 -15.99 5.55
C LEU A 25 1.54 -16.54 6.04
N TYR A 26 0.51 -16.40 5.21
CA TYR A 26 -0.76 -17.06 5.43
C TYR A 26 -0.60 -18.58 5.24
N THR A 27 -1.36 -19.37 5.99
CA THR A 27 -1.53 -20.78 5.70
C THR A 27 -2.42 -20.96 4.47
N GLU A 28 -2.40 -22.16 3.88
CA GLU A 28 -3.28 -22.46 2.75
C GLU A 28 -4.76 -22.38 3.11
N GLU A 29 -5.11 -22.75 4.35
CA GLU A 29 -6.47 -22.60 4.88
C GLU A 29 -6.89 -21.11 4.95
N GLU A 30 -6.03 -20.25 5.49
CA GLU A 30 -6.29 -18.80 5.55
C GLU A 30 -6.41 -18.19 4.14
N LEU A 31 -5.58 -18.61 3.19
CA LEU A 31 -5.71 -18.16 1.80
C LEU A 31 -7.03 -18.59 1.20
N ASN A 32 -7.45 -19.85 1.41
CA ASN A 32 -8.68 -20.40 0.86
C ASN A 32 -9.96 -19.81 1.49
N THR A 33 -9.91 -19.49 2.79
CA THR A 33 -11.09 -19.00 3.51
C THR A 33 -11.20 -17.48 3.49
N LEU A 34 -10.11 -16.74 3.25
CA LEU A 34 -10.08 -15.30 3.37
C LEU A 34 -9.65 -14.59 2.07
N ILE A 35 -8.42 -14.85 1.58
CA ILE A 35 -7.84 -14.03 0.51
C ILE A 35 -8.44 -14.37 -0.87
N ARG A 36 -8.46 -15.66 -1.23
CA ARG A 36 -8.98 -16.09 -2.55
C ARG A 36 -10.44 -15.68 -2.80
N PRO A 37 -11.40 -15.91 -1.86
CA PRO A 37 -12.79 -15.50 -2.08
C PRO A 37 -12.94 -13.98 -2.27
N LEU A 38 -12.17 -13.17 -1.52
CA LEU A 38 -12.22 -11.71 -1.66
C LEU A 38 -11.60 -11.24 -2.98
N ALA A 39 -10.48 -11.83 -3.40
CA ALA A 39 -9.85 -11.54 -4.69
C ALA A 39 -10.77 -11.91 -5.85
N GLU A 40 -11.40 -13.10 -5.83
CA GLU A 40 -12.37 -13.54 -6.84
C GLU A 40 -13.58 -12.61 -6.92
N ALA A 41 -14.17 -12.26 -5.77
CA ALA A 41 -15.30 -11.32 -5.72
C ALA A 41 -14.93 -9.95 -6.28
N GLY A 42 -13.73 -9.45 -5.95
CA GLY A 42 -13.20 -8.19 -6.48
C GLY A 42 -12.99 -8.26 -8.00
N ASN A 43 -12.38 -9.31 -8.50
CA ASN A 43 -12.13 -9.50 -9.92
C ASN A 43 -13.43 -9.63 -10.73
N ALA A 44 -14.46 -10.28 -10.18
CA ALA A 44 -15.75 -10.47 -10.82
C ALA A 44 -16.64 -9.22 -10.81
N SER A 45 -16.53 -8.36 -9.79
CA SER A 45 -17.52 -7.30 -9.51
C SER A 45 -17.14 -5.90 -9.98
N LYS A 46 -16.01 -5.70 -10.68
CA LYS A 46 -15.44 -4.37 -10.99
C LYS A 46 -15.12 -3.51 -9.73
N CYS A 47 -15.16 -4.10 -8.53
CA CYS A 47 -14.71 -3.49 -7.30
C CYS A 47 -13.39 -4.17 -6.90
N ARG A 48 -12.28 -3.57 -7.31
CA ARG A 48 -10.96 -4.17 -7.13
C ARG A 48 -10.65 -4.41 -5.66
N PHE A 49 -10.27 -5.65 -5.34
CA PHE A 49 -9.71 -5.98 -4.04
C PHE A 49 -8.24 -5.55 -4.01
N VAL A 50 -7.90 -4.61 -3.13
CA VAL A 50 -6.54 -4.11 -2.89
C VAL A 50 -6.04 -4.65 -1.57
N TYR A 51 -5.02 -5.52 -1.61
CA TYR A 51 -4.40 -6.00 -0.38
C TYR A 51 -3.42 -4.96 0.15
N ALA A 52 -3.73 -4.36 1.30
CA ALA A 52 -2.92 -3.33 1.93
C ALA A 52 -2.12 -3.92 3.10
N LEU A 53 -0.78 -3.92 2.98
CA LEU A 53 0.13 -4.47 3.99
C LEU A 53 0.72 -3.36 4.85
N HIS A 54 0.53 -3.44 6.17
CA HIS A 54 1.08 -2.47 7.11
C HIS A 54 2.42 -2.94 7.66
N THR A 55 3.51 -2.45 7.06
CA THR A 55 4.88 -2.89 7.35
C THR A 55 5.65 -1.97 8.31
N PHE A 56 5.01 -0.95 8.87
CA PHE A 56 5.67 0.10 9.66
C PHE A 56 5.11 0.26 11.10
N MET A 57 3.94 -0.28 11.41
CA MET A 57 3.38 -0.25 12.75
C MET A 57 4.17 -1.21 13.68
N TYR A 58 3.80 -1.66 14.70
CA TYR A 58 4.32 -2.57 15.73
C TYR A 58 5.75 -3.16 15.53
N ASN A 59 6.12 -3.53 14.32
CA ASN A 59 7.38 -4.23 14.00
C ASN A 59 7.90 -3.77 12.63
N PRO A 60 8.38 -2.51 12.55
CA PRO A 60 8.67 -1.85 11.28
C PRO A 60 9.79 -2.53 10.48
N VAL A 61 9.75 -2.31 9.17
CA VAL A 61 10.87 -2.62 8.27
C VAL A 61 12.12 -1.92 8.82
N ARG A 62 13.19 -2.69 8.97
CA ARG A 62 14.47 -2.21 9.45
C ARG A 62 15.34 -1.72 8.29
N PHE A 63 15.96 -0.55 8.47
CA PHE A 63 16.84 0.07 7.45
C PHE A 63 18.33 -0.03 7.84
N ASP A 64 18.68 -1.14 8.46
CA ASP A 64 20.03 -1.53 8.84
C ASP A 64 20.49 -2.76 8.04
N GLY A 65 21.40 -3.57 8.59
CA GLY A 65 21.87 -4.83 7.99
C GLY A 65 20.76 -5.88 7.75
N ASN A 66 19.57 -5.70 8.33
CA ASN A 66 18.44 -6.60 8.16
C ASN A 66 17.48 -6.14 7.03
N TYR A 67 17.73 -5.02 6.38
CA TYR A 67 16.84 -4.45 5.38
C TYR A 67 16.47 -5.44 4.27
N GLN A 68 17.44 -6.16 3.72
CA GLN A 68 17.20 -7.11 2.64
C GLN A 68 16.33 -8.29 3.07
N ALA A 69 16.48 -8.74 4.30
CA ALA A 69 15.64 -9.82 4.85
C ALA A 69 14.18 -9.34 5.04
N ASP A 70 14.00 -8.11 5.53
CA ASP A 70 12.68 -7.52 5.69
C ASP A 70 12.01 -7.21 4.35
N LEU A 71 12.76 -6.66 3.39
CA LEU A 71 12.28 -6.42 2.03
C LEU A 71 11.80 -7.73 1.39
N LYS A 72 12.61 -8.79 1.51
CA LYS A 72 12.22 -10.12 1.01
C LYS A 72 10.94 -10.63 1.68
N ALA A 73 10.80 -10.49 2.99
CA ALA A 73 9.59 -10.91 3.70
C ALA A 73 8.34 -10.17 3.23
N VAL A 74 8.43 -8.86 2.94
CA VAL A 74 7.35 -8.09 2.32
C VAL A 74 7.02 -8.63 0.93
N GLN A 75 8.04 -8.85 0.10
CA GLN A 75 7.87 -9.37 -1.25
C GLN A 75 7.24 -10.76 -1.25
N ASP A 76 7.68 -11.67 -0.38
CA ASP A 76 7.13 -13.02 -0.25
C ASP A 76 5.66 -12.99 0.19
N LYS A 77 5.30 -12.13 1.15
CA LYS A 77 3.91 -11.93 1.57
C LYS A 77 3.04 -11.43 0.41
N LEU A 78 3.51 -10.42 -0.31
CA LEU A 78 2.75 -9.86 -1.43
C LEU A 78 2.70 -10.82 -2.61
N ALA A 79 3.76 -11.58 -2.90
CA ALA A 79 3.76 -12.62 -3.91
C ALA A 79 2.70 -13.68 -3.60
N GLN A 80 2.62 -14.14 -2.35
CA GLN A 80 1.63 -15.12 -1.90
C GLN A 80 0.18 -14.66 -2.18
N VAL A 81 -0.15 -13.42 -1.85
CA VAL A 81 -1.52 -12.91 -2.09
C VAL A 81 -1.78 -12.61 -3.56
N ILE A 82 -0.77 -12.23 -4.35
CA ILE A 82 -0.87 -12.07 -5.81
C ILE A 82 -1.13 -13.43 -6.46
N ASP A 83 -0.43 -14.47 -6.04
CA ASP A 83 -0.65 -15.85 -6.49
C ASP A 83 -2.06 -16.34 -6.14
N ALA A 84 -2.58 -15.93 -4.98
CA ALA A 84 -3.95 -16.19 -4.55
C ALA A 84 -5.03 -15.37 -5.30
N GLY A 85 -4.66 -14.54 -6.29
CA GLY A 85 -5.61 -13.83 -7.14
C GLY A 85 -5.70 -12.32 -6.93
N VAL A 86 -4.98 -11.74 -5.95
CA VAL A 86 -4.92 -10.28 -5.76
C VAL A 86 -4.25 -9.62 -6.96
N ARG A 87 -4.81 -8.51 -7.45
CA ARG A 87 -4.31 -7.79 -8.63
C ARG A 87 -3.92 -6.34 -8.38
N GLN A 88 -4.01 -5.89 -7.13
CA GLN A 88 -3.39 -4.65 -6.65
C GLN A 88 -3.00 -4.80 -5.18
N VAL A 89 -1.82 -4.30 -4.84
CA VAL A 89 -1.31 -4.24 -3.47
C VAL A 89 -1.08 -2.79 -3.06
N ALA A 90 -1.05 -2.54 -1.76
CA ALA A 90 -0.76 -1.24 -1.18
C ALA A 90 0.14 -1.40 0.04
N ILE A 91 0.86 -0.34 0.41
CA ILE A 91 1.71 -0.28 1.60
C ILE A 91 1.16 0.78 2.55
N LEU A 92 1.03 0.43 3.81
CA LEU A 92 0.56 1.31 4.87
C LEU A 92 1.69 1.65 5.85
N ALA A 93 1.75 2.92 6.25
CA ALA A 93 2.63 3.45 7.29
C ALA A 93 1.89 4.47 8.19
N ASP A 94 0.57 4.57 8.04
CA ASP A 94 -0.29 5.38 8.90
C ASP A 94 -0.20 4.94 10.37
N ASP A 95 -0.35 5.88 11.28
CA ASP A 95 -0.31 5.66 12.73
C ASP A 95 0.99 4.97 13.23
N ALA A 96 2.06 5.00 12.45
CA ALA A 96 3.35 4.41 12.75
C ALA A 96 4.42 5.47 13.04
N GLY A 97 5.60 5.03 13.52
CA GLY A 97 6.76 5.90 13.60
C GLY A 97 7.27 6.30 12.20
N ASN A 98 7.65 7.58 12.03
CA ASN A 98 8.22 8.04 10.77
C ASN A 98 9.66 7.51 10.62
N VAL A 99 9.92 6.77 9.54
CA VAL A 99 11.25 6.23 9.23
C VAL A 99 12.10 7.17 8.36
N GLY A 100 11.54 8.31 7.98
CA GLY A 100 12.19 9.34 7.17
C GLY A 100 12.05 9.14 5.66
N GLY A 101 12.04 10.27 4.91
CA GLY A 101 11.77 10.29 3.48
C GLY A 101 12.73 9.46 2.65
N ASN A 102 14.01 9.41 3.02
CA ASN A 102 15.02 8.61 2.30
C ASN A 102 14.76 7.10 2.44
N ASN A 103 14.37 6.64 3.63
CA ASN A 103 14.03 5.24 3.87
C ASN A 103 12.73 4.85 3.16
N TYR A 104 11.70 5.69 3.22
CA TYR A 104 10.50 5.47 2.42
C TYR A 104 10.82 5.41 0.92
N ASN A 105 11.60 6.36 0.41
CA ASN A 105 11.97 6.38 -1.00
C ASN A 105 12.71 5.11 -1.42
N LYS A 106 13.71 4.70 -0.63
CA LYS A 106 14.45 3.45 -0.87
C LYS A 106 13.51 2.25 -0.94
N PHE A 107 12.67 2.08 0.07
CA PHE A 107 11.73 0.96 0.15
C PHE A 107 10.73 0.95 -1.02
N LEU A 108 10.13 2.10 -1.33
CA LEU A 108 9.16 2.22 -2.43
C LEU A 108 9.82 1.99 -3.80
N THR A 109 11.08 2.42 -3.98
CA THR A 109 11.85 2.14 -5.19
C THR A 109 12.07 0.64 -5.36
N ASP A 110 12.52 -0.05 -4.32
CA ASP A 110 12.74 -1.49 -4.35
C ASP A 110 11.42 -2.26 -4.59
N MET A 111 10.32 -1.81 -3.98
CA MET A 111 8.99 -2.43 -4.15
C MET A 111 8.41 -2.21 -5.55
N THR A 112 8.57 -1.02 -6.13
CA THR A 112 8.06 -0.76 -7.48
C THR A 112 8.87 -1.51 -8.55
N ALA A 113 10.17 -1.66 -8.36
CA ALA A 113 11.01 -2.51 -9.21
C ALA A 113 10.56 -3.98 -9.14
N TRP A 114 10.33 -4.49 -7.93
CA TRP A 114 9.81 -5.84 -7.73
C TRP A 114 8.42 -6.04 -8.36
N LEU A 115 7.50 -5.07 -8.23
CA LEU A 115 6.19 -5.14 -8.88
C LEU A 115 6.30 -5.22 -10.41
N ALA A 116 7.27 -4.53 -11.00
CA ALA A 116 7.53 -4.60 -12.44
C ALA A 116 7.96 -6.01 -12.88
N GLU A 117 8.75 -6.71 -12.06
CA GLU A 117 9.09 -8.12 -12.31
C GLU A 117 7.87 -9.04 -12.16
N MET A 118 7.08 -8.87 -11.09
CA MET A 118 5.85 -9.66 -10.87
C MET A 118 4.85 -9.51 -12.02
N LYS A 119 4.77 -8.34 -12.65
CA LYS A 119 3.89 -8.12 -13.79
C LYS A 119 4.23 -8.99 -15.00
N LYS A 120 5.46 -9.46 -15.15
CA LYS A 120 5.83 -10.37 -16.24
C LYS A 120 5.10 -11.71 -16.11
N THR A 121 4.88 -12.16 -14.87
CA THR A 121 4.12 -13.40 -14.57
C THR A 121 2.61 -13.16 -14.49
N TYR A 122 2.20 -11.98 -13.98
CA TYR A 122 0.80 -11.59 -13.78
C TYR A 122 0.47 -10.33 -14.60
N PRO A 123 0.17 -10.43 -15.89
CA PRO A 123 0.01 -9.25 -16.79
C PRO A 123 -1.11 -8.29 -16.41
N ASP A 124 -2.11 -8.75 -15.65
CA ASP A 124 -3.22 -7.95 -15.12
C ASP A 124 -2.91 -7.27 -13.77
N LEU A 125 -1.75 -7.57 -13.14
CA LEU A 125 -1.30 -6.91 -11.92
C LEU A 125 -1.11 -5.41 -12.16
N LYS A 126 -1.68 -4.59 -11.28
CA LYS A 126 -1.52 -3.13 -11.34
C LYS A 126 -0.13 -2.72 -10.89
N GLN A 127 0.47 -1.80 -11.66
CA GLN A 127 1.79 -1.26 -11.35
C GLN A 127 1.74 -0.04 -10.43
N THR A 128 0.56 0.57 -10.25
CA THR A 128 0.38 1.62 -9.27
C THR A 128 0.45 1.04 -7.86
N LEU A 129 1.25 1.67 -7.01
CA LEU A 129 1.45 1.29 -5.61
C LEU A 129 0.89 2.40 -4.70
N PRO A 130 -0.35 2.26 -4.19
CA PRO A 130 -0.84 3.15 -3.14
C PRO A 130 0.04 3.01 -1.89
N PHE A 131 0.48 4.14 -1.38
CA PHE A 131 1.27 4.25 -0.16
C PHE A 131 0.64 5.26 0.79
N CYS A 132 0.20 4.81 1.95
CA CYS A 132 -0.28 5.67 3.02
C CYS A 132 0.88 6.03 3.95
N PRO A 133 1.45 7.25 3.87
CA PRO A 133 2.54 7.66 4.74
C PRO A 133 2.07 7.93 6.17
N GLN A 134 3.01 8.02 7.10
CA GLN A 134 2.69 8.41 8.49
C GLN A 134 2.01 9.80 8.54
N GLU A 135 2.38 10.69 7.62
CA GLU A 135 1.85 12.06 7.54
C GLU A 135 0.58 12.18 6.67
N TYR A 136 -0.19 11.09 6.50
CA TYR A 136 -1.38 11.03 5.65
C TYR A 136 -2.43 12.13 5.94
N MET A 137 -2.44 12.67 7.15
CA MET A 137 -3.36 13.71 7.60
C MET A 137 -2.81 15.14 7.48
N TYR A 138 -1.64 15.35 6.84
CA TYR A 138 -1.04 16.66 6.66
C TYR A 138 -1.19 17.16 5.21
N ASN A 139 -0.51 18.25 4.89
CA ASN A 139 -0.63 18.93 3.58
C ASN A 139 0.47 18.52 2.57
N GLY A 140 0.99 17.30 2.69
CA GLY A 140 2.07 16.82 1.84
C GLY A 140 3.47 17.20 2.32
N GLN A 141 4.45 16.38 1.94
CA GLN A 141 5.87 16.54 2.29
C GLN A 141 6.73 16.72 1.04
N ALA A 142 7.73 17.57 1.11
CA ALA A 142 8.60 17.87 -0.03
C ALA A 142 9.35 16.64 -0.57
N TYR A 143 9.60 15.64 0.26
CA TYR A 143 10.31 14.43 -0.17
C TYR A 143 9.43 13.46 -1.00
N TYR A 144 8.10 13.63 -1.04
CA TYR A 144 7.22 12.79 -1.87
C TYR A 144 7.53 12.93 -3.37
N LYS A 145 8.07 14.08 -3.82
CA LYS A 145 8.52 14.27 -5.21
C LYS A 145 9.59 13.27 -5.66
N ASN A 146 10.33 12.69 -4.71
CA ASN A 146 11.41 11.74 -4.97
C ASN A 146 10.91 10.29 -5.09
N PHE A 147 9.66 10.01 -4.71
CA PHE A 147 9.10 8.66 -4.83
C PHE A 147 8.93 8.28 -6.31
N PRO A 148 9.03 6.98 -6.66
CA PRO A 148 8.74 6.50 -8.00
C PRO A 148 7.40 7.02 -8.52
N GLU A 149 7.30 7.27 -9.83
CA GLU A 149 6.13 7.90 -10.45
C GLU A 149 4.83 7.12 -10.22
N ASN A 150 4.93 5.79 -10.22
CA ASN A 150 3.80 4.88 -10.01
C ASN A 150 3.36 4.72 -8.55
N VAL A 151 4.02 5.38 -7.60
CA VAL A 151 3.57 5.45 -6.20
C VAL A 151 2.45 6.49 -6.10
N GLN A 152 1.32 6.09 -5.54
CA GLN A 152 0.17 6.95 -5.26
C GLN A 152 0.13 7.28 -3.77
N VAL A 153 0.41 8.54 -3.41
CA VAL A 153 0.47 8.97 -2.00
C VAL A 153 -0.94 9.20 -1.47
N VAL A 154 -1.35 8.38 -0.51
CA VAL A 154 -2.68 8.41 0.11
C VAL A 154 -2.77 9.53 1.13
N MET A 155 -3.86 10.31 1.09
CA MET A 155 -4.11 11.46 1.97
C MET A 155 -5.58 11.56 2.35
N THR A 156 -5.86 12.20 3.50
CA THR A 156 -7.23 12.38 4.03
C THR A 156 -7.71 13.84 4.07
N GLY A 157 -7.06 14.74 3.30
CA GLY A 157 -7.53 16.14 3.15
C GLY A 157 -7.01 17.12 4.20
N GLY A 158 -5.78 16.95 4.68
CA GLY A 158 -5.11 17.90 5.60
C GLY A 158 -5.44 17.70 7.08
N ARG A 159 -6.24 16.72 7.42
CA ARG A 159 -6.56 16.21 8.76
C ARG A 159 -7.14 14.81 8.65
N VAL A 160 -7.34 14.10 9.75
CA VAL A 160 -7.85 12.70 9.74
C VAL A 160 -9.16 12.58 8.95
N TRP A 161 -10.05 13.57 9.07
CA TRP A 161 -11.36 13.65 8.40
C TRP A 161 -11.44 14.98 7.65
N GLY A 162 -10.60 15.12 6.62
CA GLY A 162 -10.50 16.34 5.84
C GLY A 162 -11.53 16.42 4.71
N GLU A 163 -11.76 17.64 4.24
CA GLU A 163 -12.55 17.87 3.04
C GLU A 163 -11.72 17.64 1.79
N VAL A 164 -12.29 16.90 0.83
CA VAL A 164 -11.72 16.80 -0.51
C VAL A 164 -12.11 18.05 -1.30
N ASN A 165 -11.22 19.03 -1.34
CA ASN A 165 -11.45 20.27 -2.03
C ASN A 165 -10.23 20.76 -2.81
N GLN A 166 -10.42 21.74 -3.69
CA GLN A 166 -9.37 22.27 -4.57
C GLN A 166 -8.23 22.93 -3.78
N ASN A 167 -8.54 23.57 -2.65
CA ASN A 167 -7.53 24.24 -1.83
C ASN A 167 -6.53 23.22 -1.24
N PHE A 168 -7.04 22.11 -0.69
CA PHE A 168 -6.18 21.05 -0.19
C PHE A 168 -5.34 20.43 -1.32
N THR A 169 -5.98 20.08 -2.46
CA THR A 169 -5.25 19.44 -3.58
C THR A 169 -4.18 20.34 -4.15
N ASN A 170 -4.41 21.64 -4.27
CA ASN A 170 -3.41 22.60 -4.71
C ASN A 170 -2.26 22.71 -3.69
N THR A 171 -2.58 22.87 -2.41
CA THR A 171 -1.57 22.94 -1.34
C THR A 171 -0.71 21.68 -1.31
N PHE A 172 -1.35 20.51 -1.33
CA PHE A 172 -0.63 19.24 -1.36
C PHE A 172 0.28 19.14 -2.61
N THR A 173 -0.26 19.44 -3.79
CA THR A 173 0.51 19.34 -5.04
C THR A 173 1.71 20.28 -5.06
N ASN A 174 1.56 21.51 -4.54
CA ASN A 174 2.66 22.47 -4.42
C ASN A 174 3.75 21.96 -3.45
N ASN A 175 3.37 21.36 -2.34
CA ASN A 175 4.31 20.84 -1.35
C ASN A 175 5.00 19.54 -1.82
N ALA A 176 4.22 18.62 -2.37
CA ALA A 176 4.65 17.25 -2.68
C ALA A 176 5.20 17.07 -4.11
N GLY A 177 4.97 18.04 -5.00
CA GLY A 177 5.34 17.91 -6.42
C GLY A 177 4.55 16.85 -7.19
N ARG A 178 3.44 16.37 -6.63
CA ARG A 178 2.53 15.36 -7.22
C ARG A 178 1.13 15.49 -6.63
N GLY A 179 0.11 15.01 -7.35
CA GLY A 179 -1.27 14.98 -6.84
C GLY A 179 -1.47 13.96 -5.71
N PRO A 180 -2.44 14.19 -4.79
CA PRO A 180 -2.80 13.23 -3.77
C PRO A 180 -3.67 12.09 -4.33
N TYR A 181 -3.57 10.91 -3.72
CA TYR A 181 -4.59 9.87 -3.81
C TYR A 181 -5.53 10.03 -2.60
N MET A 182 -6.75 10.47 -2.84
CA MET A 182 -7.70 10.73 -1.74
C MET A 182 -8.31 9.44 -1.22
N TRP A 183 -8.29 9.31 0.10
CA TRP A 183 -8.83 8.16 0.83
C TRP A 183 -10.05 8.58 1.64
#